data_9906cddbf427ec09df83b51fb5c9668b
#
_entry.id   9906cddbf427ec09df83b51fb5c9668b
#
_cell.length_a   1.000
_cell.length_b   1.000
_cell.length_c   1.000
_cell.angle_alpha   90.00
_cell.angle_beta   90.00
_cell.angle_gamma   90.00
#
_symmetry.space_group_name_H-M   'P 1'
#
loop_
_entity.id
_entity.type
_entity.pdbx_description
1 polymer ?
#
loop_
_entity_poly.entity_id
_entity_poly.type
_entity_poly.pdbx_seq_one_letter_code
_entity_poly.pdbx_strand_id
1 'polypeptide(L)'
;VKAFHKTEIVVIMDVVYNHVSNYDKHPLKYIDREIYFRLDKNGNYIANSGCGNDTRTEHPKMRQLIMESLKYWMTEYHVDGFRFDLAHLIDAETREMIIKELRAINPHVIILAEPWGNGYNPNGFSDMGWASFNDQFRDGLKGNVFDVHEKGFLFGCFRSEEDQNYLQSYIMGSLRQFGGQYLNSAHSVNYLECHDNHTFGDRVRITGGFIKETDIINN
;
A
#
# COMPACT_ATOMS: atom_id res chain seq x y z
N VAL A 1 19.92 3.48 -7.80
CA VAL A 1 19.20 3.22 -9.05
C VAL A 1 20.17 2.68 -10.11
N LYS A 2 21.15 3.44 -10.60
CA LYS A 2 22.06 3.06 -11.69
C LYS A 2 22.71 1.66 -11.55
N ALA A 3 23.06 1.24 -10.34
CA ALA A 3 23.66 -0.08 -10.12
C ALA A 3 22.65 -1.21 -10.35
N PHE A 4 21.40 -1.03 -9.92
CA PHE A 4 20.30 -1.97 -10.15
C PHE A 4 19.92 -2.04 -11.63
N HIS A 5 19.82 -0.92 -12.32
CA HIS A 5 19.53 -0.89 -13.75
C HIS A 5 20.58 -1.62 -14.60
N LYS A 6 21.86 -1.60 -14.19
CA LYS A 6 22.91 -2.37 -14.88
C LYS A 6 22.71 -3.89 -14.80
N THR A 7 21.91 -4.35 -13.85
CA THR A 7 21.54 -5.76 -13.65
C THR A 7 20.08 -6.05 -14.00
N GLU A 8 19.44 -5.13 -14.75
CA GLU A 8 18.05 -5.24 -15.21
C GLU A 8 17.02 -5.32 -14.05
N ILE A 9 17.36 -4.76 -12.88
CA ILE A 9 16.47 -4.70 -11.73
C ILE A 9 15.79 -3.33 -11.71
N VAL A 10 14.46 -3.32 -11.73
CA VAL A 10 13.64 -2.12 -11.57
C VAL A 10 13.66 -1.63 -10.13
N VAL A 11 13.54 -0.32 -9.94
CA VAL A 11 13.57 0.32 -8.61
C VAL A 11 12.24 1.04 -8.37
N ILE A 12 11.49 0.55 -7.38
CA ILE A 12 10.26 1.17 -6.91
C ILE A 12 10.56 1.92 -5.62
N MET A 13 10.22 3.20 -5.58
CA MET A 13 10.41 4.04 -4.40
C MET A 13 9.16 3.99 -3.53
N ASP A 14 9.34 3.70 -2.24
CA ASP A 14 8.27 3.78 -1.24
C ASP A 14 8.10 5.24 -0.80
N VAL A 15 6.88 5.76 -0.89
CA VAL A 15 6.59 7.17 -0.63
C VAL A 15 5.41 7.36 0.32
N VAL A 16 5.58 8.29 1.25
CA VAL A 16 4.58 8.65 2.25
C VAL A 16 4.19 10.12 2.04
N TYR A 17 3.11 10.34 1.28
CA TYR A 17 2.56 11.68 1.04
C TYR A 17 1.27 11.96 1.80
N ASN A 18 0.68 10.96 2.39
CA ASN A 18 -0.61 10.98 3.04
C ASN A 18 -0.58 11.49 4.47
N HIS A 19 0.57 11.39 5.16
CA HIS A 19 0.73 11.87 6.53
C HIS A 19 2.18 12.25 6.85
N VAL A 20 2.38 12.84 8.01
CA VAL A 20 3.70 13.06 8.62
C VAL A 20 3.68 12.56 10.06
N SER A 21 4.76 11.91 10.50
CA SER A 21 4.85 11.30 11.84
C SER A 21 4.82 12.33 12.98
N ASN A 22 5.39 13.50 12.76
CA ASN A 22 5.44 14.56 13.77
C ASN A 22 5.33 15.94 13.11
N TYR A 23 4.09 16.45 13.02
CA TYR A 23 3.84 17.74 12.40
C TYR A 23 4.48 18.92 13.15
N ASP A 24 4.64 18.82 14.48
CA ASP A 24 5.21 19.90 15.30
C ASP A 24 6.62 20.28 14.86
N LYS A 25 7.39 19.33 14.33
CA LYS A 25 8.73 19.51 13.81
C LYS A 25 8.80 19.59 12.30
N HIS A 26 7.68 19.41 11.60
CA HIS A 26 7.68 19.35 10.14
C HIS A 26 7.74 20.75 9.52
N PRO A 27 8.64 21.00 8.54
CA PRO A 27 8.81 22.31 7.93
C PRO A 27 7.53 22.90 7.34
N LEU A 28 6.67 22.08 6.73
CA LEU A 28 5.42 22.53 6.11
C LEU A 28 4.47 23.21 7.09
N LYS A 29 4.53 22.90 8.39
CA LYS A 29 3.76 23.58 9.44
C LYS A 29 4.11 25.07 9.52
N TYR A 30 5.39 25.40 9.36
CA TYR A 30 5.89 26.78 9.47
C TYR A 30 5.71 27.57 8.17
N ILE A 31 5.48 26.88 7.05
CA ILE A 31 5.14 27.51 5.78
C ILE A 31 3.66 27.90 5.81
N ASP A 32 2.77 26.92 5.92
CA ASP A 32 1.33 27.13 6.07
C ASP A 32 0.63 25.82 6.47
N ARG A 33 0.18 25.74 7.71
CA ARG A 33 -0.46 24.52 8.21
C ARG A 33 -1.83 24.22 7.56
N GLU A 34 -2.55 25.26 7.13
CA GLU A 34 -3.89 25.10 6.56
C GLU A 34 -3.83 24.62 5.11
N ILE A 35 -2.74 24.92 4.42
CA ILE A 35 -2.48 24.42 3.06
C ILE A 35 -2.05 22.96 3.09
N TYR A 36 -1.16 22.59 4.01
CA TYR A 36 -0.45 21.31 3.94
C TYR A 36 -1.02 20.21 4.84
N PHE A 37 -1.83 20.55 5.85
CA PHE A 37 -2.40 19.58 6.79
C PHE A 37 -3.90 19.62 6.84
N ARG A 38 -4.51 18.46 7.04
CA ARG A 38 -5.94 18.36 7.32
C ARG A 38 -6.21 18.79 8.75
N LEU A 39 -7.15 19.71 8.92
CA LEU A 39 -7.58 20.24 10.19
C LEU A 39 -9.07 19.99 10.38
N ASP A 40 -9.48 19.77 11.64
CA ASP A 40 -10.89 19.78 12.01
C ASP A 40 -11.47 21.22 12.06
N LYS A 41 -12.75 21.33 12.34
CA LYS A 41 -13.45 22.62 12.46
C LYS A 41 -12.91 23.53 13.58
N ASN A 42 -12.15 22.99 14.52
CA ASN A 42 -11.55 23.72 15.63
C ASN A 42 -10.09 24.05 15.37
N GLY A 43 -9.56 23.71 14.21
CA GLY A 43 -8.18 23.89 13.82
C GLY A 43 -7.20 22.86 14.40
N ASN A 44 -7.69 21.72 14.92
CA ASN A 44 -6.85 20.62 15.37
C ASN A 44 -6.47 19.73 14.20
N TYR A 45 -5.32 19.08 14.30
CA TYR A 45 -4.86 18.13 13.29
C TYR A 45 -5.66 16.85 13.26
N ILE A 46 -5.93 16.37 12.05
CA ILE A 46 -6.57 15.08 11.80
C ILE A 46 -5.47 14.03 11.61
N ALA A 47 -5.65 12.85 12.20
CA ALA A 47 -4.69 11.74 12.17
C ALA A 47 -5.38 10.40 11.83
N ASN A 48 -6.00 10.33 10.66
CA ASN A 48 -6.70 9.11 10.20
C ASN A 48 -5.75 7.96 9.90
N SER A 49 -4.46 8.25 9.64
CA SER A 49 -3.44 7.21 9.43
C SER A 49 -3.17 6.38 10.69
N GLY A 50 -3.43 6.94 11.87
CA GLY A 50 -2.96 6.35 13.14
C GLY A 50 -1.45 6.49 13.38
N CYS A 51 -0.69 6.98 12.38
CA CYS A 51 0.78 7.08 12.43
C CYS A 51 1.28 8.53 12.47
N GLY A 52 0.38 9.51 12.48
CA GLY A 52 0.72 10.93 12.49
C GLY A 52 -0.38 11.78 11.86
N ASN A 53 -0.03 12.99 11.45
CA ASN A 53 -1.00 13.98 10.99
C ASN A 53 -1.20 13.89 9.48
N ASP A 54 -2.46 13.85 9.05
CA ASP A 54 -2.82 13.79 7.64
C ASP A 54 -2.37 15.04 6.89
N THR A 55 -1.78 14.85 5.74
CA THR A 55 -1.54 15.94 4.79
C THR A 55 -2.82 16.23 3.99
N ARG A 56 -3.00 17.48 3.61
CA ARG A 56 -4.17 17.94 2.86
C ARG A 56 -3.96 17.73 1.36
N THR A 57 -3.95 16.46 0.92
CA THR A 57 -3.65 16.10 -0.48
C THR A 57 -4.64 16.70 -1.48
N GLU A 58 -5.87 16.97 -1.07
CA GLU A 58 -6.90 17.64 -1.86
C GLU A 58 -6.63 19.14 -2.09
N HIS A 59 -5.72 19.77 -1.32
CA HIS A 59 -5.37 21.16 -1.54
C HIS A 59 -4.44 21.32 -2.75
N PRO A 60 -4.70 22.27 -3.70
CA PRO A 60 -3.93 22.39 -4.94
C PRO A 60 -2.41 22.53 -4.74
N LYS A 61 -1.97 23.24 -3.68
CA LYS A 61 -0.54 23.41 -3.38
C LYS A 61 0.11 22.14 -2.85
N MET A 62 -0.59 21.36 -2.01
CA MET A 62 -0.07 20.07 -1.56
C MET A 62 -0.03 19.08 -2.72
N ARG A 63 -1.06 19.04 -3.55
CA ARG A 63 -1.10 18.25 -4.79
C ARG A 63 0.05 18.60 -5.73
N GLN A 64 0.30 19.90 -5.93
CA GLN A 64 1.44 20.36 -6.72
C GLN A 64 2.77 19.84 -6.16
N LEU A 65 2.97 19.94 -4.85
CA LEU A 65 4.18 19.43 -4.18
C LEU A 65 4.36 17.93 -4.41
N ILE A 66 3.29 17.14 -4.27
CA ILE A 66 3.32 15.70 -4.54
C ILE A 66 3.74 15.43 -5.99
N MET A 67 3.10 16.09 -6.94
CA MET A 67 3.36 15.87 -8.38
C MET A 67 4.77 16.28 -8.77
N GLU A 68 5.26 17.42 -8.30
CA GLU A 68 6.63 17.87 -8.57
C GLU A 68 7.67 16.92 -7.96
N SER A 69 7.43 16.43 -6.74
CA SER A 69 8.29 15.46 -6.10
C SER A 69 8.35 14.14 -6.86
N LEU A 70 7.21 13.58 -7.27
CA LEU A 70 7.16 12.34 -8.04
C LEU A 70 7.88 12.46 -9.38
N LYS A 71 7.63 13.56 -10.12
CA LYS A 71 8.31 13.85 -11.39
C LYS A 71 9.82 13.97 -11.20
N TYR A 72 10.26 14.65 -10.17
CA TYR A 72 11.68 14.82 -9.85
C TYR A 72 12.37 13.46 -9.62
N TRP A 73 11.77 12.58 -8.84
CA TRP A 73 12.33 11.25 -8.62
C TRP A 73 12.41 10.41 -9.90
N MET A 74 11.42 10.54 -10.80
CA MET A 74 11.46 9.85 -12.10
C MET A 74 12.52 10.41 -13.04
N THR A 75 12.62 11.75 -13.15
CA THR A 75 13.47 12.39 -14.15
C THR A 75 14.93 12.48 -13.73
N GLU A 76 15.18 12.80 -12.46
CA GLU A 76 16.55 13.03 -11.95
C GLU A 76 17.18 11.74 -11.40
N TYR A 77 16.39 10.89 -10.75
CA TYR A 77 16.89 9.66 -10.14
C TYR A 77 16.55 8.40 -10.93
N HIS A 78 15.69 8.52 -11.94
CA HIS A 78 15.28 7.42 -12.82
C HIS A 78 14.67 6.25 -12.06
N VAL A 79 13.84 6.51 -11.06
CA VAL A 79 13.05 5.44 -10.43
C VAL A 79 11.97 4.95 -11.40
N ASP A 80 11.68 3.65 -11.38
CA ASP A 80 10.78 2.99 -12.34
C ASP A 80 9.33 2.99 -11.85
N GLY A 81 9.12 3.33 -10.59
CA GLY A 81 7.78 3.37 -10.01
C GLY A 81 7.75 3.81 -8.57
N PHE A 82 6.54 3.78 -8.01
CA PHE A 82 6.28 4.19 -6.63
C PHE A 82 5.32 3.23 -5.94
N ARG A 83 5.60 2.93 -4.68
CA ARG A 83 4.64 2.34 -3.74
C ARG A 83 4.12 3.47 -2.84
N PHE A 84 2.82 3.65 -2.81
CA PHE A 84 2.17 4.66 -1.97
C PHE A 84 1.64 4.04 -0.70
N ASP A 85 2.23 4.44 0.42
CA ASP A 85 1.79 4.09 1.76
C ASP A 85 0.38 4.61 2.01
N LEU A 86 -0.49 3.79 2.67
CA LEU A 86 -1.87 4.12 3.00
C LEU A 86 -2.56 4.96 1.90
N ALA A 87 -2.47 4.51 0.65
CA ALA A 87 -2.85 5.29 -0.53
C ALA A 87 -4.32 5.73 -0.53
N HIS A 88 -5.18 5.06 0.26
CA HIS A 88 -6.58 5.46 0.38
C HIS A 88 -6.76 6.81 1.10
N LEU A 89 -5.77 7.28 1.85
CA LEU A 89 -5.78 8.61 2.47
C LEU A 89 -5.50 9.76 1.49
N ILE A 90 -4.90 9.47 0.33
CA ILE A 90 -4.72 10.43 -0.75
C ILE A 90 -6.07 10.62 -1.45
N ASP A 91 -6.49 11.85 -1.68
CA ASP A 91 -7.77 12.15 -2.34
C ASP A 91 -7.85 11.60 -3.77
N ALA A 92 -9.07 11.34 -4.24
CA ALA A 92 -9.29 10.68 -5.52
C ALA A 92 -8.71 11.45 -6.71
N GLU A 93 -8.89 12.78 -6.74
CA GLU A 93 -8.39 13.62 -7.83
C GLU A 93 -6.87 13.59 -7.90
N THR A 94 -6.18 13.62 -6.76
CA THR A 94 -4.71 13.51 -6.71
C THR A 94 -4.26 12.13 -7.23
N ARG A 95 -4.93 11.05 -6.85
CA ARG A 95 -4.62 9.69 -7.35
C ARG A 95 -4.77 9.57 -8.87
N GLU A 96 -5.87 10.11 -9.42
CA GLU A 96 -6.09 10.14 -10.88
C GLU A 96 -5.03 10.97 -11.61
N MET A 97 -4.65 12.11 -11.03
CA MET A 97 -3.61 12.96 -11.59
C MET A 97 -2.25 12.25 -11.58
N ILE A 98 -1.91 11.55 -10.49
CA ILE A 98 -0.65 10.77 -10.38
C ILE A 98 -0.53 9.80 -11.56
N ILE A 99 -1.51 8.92 -11.76
CA ILE A 99 -1.38 7.92 -12.83
C ILE A 99 -1.33 8.56 -14.21
N LYS A 100 -2.15 9.57 -14.45
CA LYS A 100 -2.20 10.28 -15.74
C LYS A 100 -0.87 10.94 -16.09
N GLU A 101 -0.30 11.71 -15.15
CA GLU A 101 0.89 12.49 -15.43
C GLU A 101 2.17 11.66 -15.41
N LEU A 102 2.27 10.66 -14.53
CA LEU A 102 3.46 9.80 -14.50
C LEU A 102 3.51 8.88 -15.74
N ARG A 103 2.36 8.37 -16.21
CA ARG A 103 2.30 7.61 -17.46
C ARG A 103 2.60 8.46 -18.71
N ALA A 104 2.37 9.76 -18.66
CA ALA A 104 2.78 10.66 -19.73
C ALA A 104 4.31 10.80 -19.82
N ILE A 105 5.03 10.63 -18.71
CA ILE A 105 6.51 10.62 -18.67
C ILE A 105 7.04 9.25 -19.05
N ASN A 106 6.51 8.19 -18.40
CA ASN A 106 6.87 6.81 -18.67
C ASN A 106 5.61 5.92 -18.72
N PRO A 107 5.19 5.45 -19.91
CA PRO A 107 3.99 4.59 -20.02
C PRO A 107 4.07 3.29 -19.21
N HIS A 108 5.28 2.85 -18.86
CA HIS A 108 5.54 1.62 -18.11
C HIS A 108 5.78 1.86 -16.60
N VAL A 109 5.55 3.08 -16.11
CA VAL A 109 5.72 3.38 -14.68
C VAL A 109 4.88 2.44 -13.82
N ILE A 110 5.51 1.87 -12.79
CA ILE A 110 4.83 1.01 -11.83
C ILE A 110 4.23 1.88 -10.72
N ILE A 111 2.92 1.80 -10.55
CA ILE A 111 2.21 2.52 -9.50
C ILE A 111 1.51 1.49 -8.63
N LEU A 112 1.98 1.37 -7.39
CA LEU A 112 1.53 0.38 -6.43
C LEU A 112 0.92 1.08 -5.22
N ALA A 113 -0.30 0.72 -4.87
CA ALA A 113 -0.99 1.21 -3.69
C ALA A 113 -0.93 0.21 -2.54
N GLU A 114 -0.77 0.71 -1.35
CA GLU A 114 -1.32 0.10 -0.18
C GLU A 114 -2.81 0.53 -0.09
N PRO A 115 -3.79 -0.37 -0.35
CA PRO A 115 -5.15 0.02 -0.71
C PRO A 115 -6.05 0.31 0.49
N TRP A 116 -5.49 0.57 1.65
CA TRP A 116 -6.14 0.90 2.91
C TRP A 116 -5.65 2.24 3.48
N GLY A 117 -6.07 2.53 4.72
CA GLY A 117 -5.92 3.80 5.40
C GLY A 117 -7.27 4.15 6.01
N ASN A 118 -7.79 5.35 5.86
CA ASN A 118 -9.16 5.68 6.23
C ASN A 118 -10.17 5.08 5.22
N GLY A 119 -10.28 3.74 5.22
CA GLY A 119 -11.08 2.94 4.29
C GLY A 119 -10.27 1.85 3.60
N TYR A 120 -10.95 1.10 2.71
CA TYR A 120 -10.40 -0.04 1.97
C TYR A 120 -11.01 -0.09 0.57
N ASN A 121 -10.20 0.02 -0.48
CA ASN A 121 -10.73 0.07 -1.84
C ASN A 121 -9.77 -0.48 -2.93
N PRO A 122 -9.34 -1.74 -2.87
CA PRO A 122 -8.49 -2.32 -3.93
C PRO A 122 -9.16 -2.31 -5.30
N ASN A 123 -10.50 -2.46 -5.34
CA ASN A 123 -11.27 -2.38 -6.57
C ASN A 123 -11.10 -1.03 -7.27
N GLY A 124 -11.26 0.07 -6.54
CA GLY A 124 -11.13 1.41 -7.10
C GLY A 124 -9.71 1.73 -7.55
N PHE A 125 -8.69 1.21 -6.88
CA PHE A 125 -7.31 1.31 -7.36
C PHE A 125 -7.11 0.56 -8.66
N SER A 126 -7.64 -0.67 -8.76
CA SER A 126 -7.60 -1.45 -10.00
C SER A 126 -8.36 -0.77 -11.14
N ASP A 127 -9.50 -0.13 -10.87
CA ASP A 127 -10.27 0.66 -11.85
C ASP A 127 -9.49 1.84 -12.42
N MET A 128 -8.67 2.49 -11.60
CA MET A 128 -7.77 3.56 -12.03
C MET A 128 -6.52 3.05 -12.75
N GLY A 129 -6.29 1.73 -12.75
CA GLY A 129 -5.09 1.12 -13.35
C GLY A 129 -3.86 1.13 -12.44
N TRP A 130 -4.04 1.27 -11.11
CA TRP A 130 -3.01 1.06 -10.12
C TRP A 130 -2.92 -0.42 -9.75
N ALA A 131 -1.72 -0.90 -9.49
CA ALA A 131 -1.54 -2.15 -8.77
C ALA A 131 -1.75 -1.92 -7.27
N SER A 132 -2.09 -2.97 -6.52
CA SER A 132 -2.11 -2.91 -5.07
C SER A 132 -1.80 -4.25 -4.41
N PHE A 133 -1.46 -4.22 -3.14
CA PHE A 133 -1.22 -5.41 -2.34
C PHE A 133 -2.48 -6.26 -2.22
N ASN A 134 -2.38 -7.53 -2.57
CA ASN A 134 -3.48 -8.49 -2.54
C ASN A 134 -3.59 -9.16 -1.16
N ASP A 135 -4.36 -8.56 -0.28
CA ASP A 135 -4.62 -9.09 1.06
C ASP A 135 -5.51 -10.34 1.04
N GLN A 136 -6.38 -10.53 0.04
CA GLN A 136 -7.13 -11.78 -0.13
C GLN A 136 -6.17 -12.97 -0.33
N PHE A 137 -5.13 -12.79 -1.15
CA PHE A 137 -4.08 -13.80 -1.30
C PHE A 137 -3.34 -14.03 0.01
N ARG A 138 -2.89 -12.95 0.65
CA ARG A 138 -2.14 -13.03 1.92
C ARG A 138 -2.92 -13.76 3.00
N ASP A 139 -4.13 -13.29 3.27
CA ASP A 139 -4.95 -13.79 4.39
C ASP A 139 -5.56 -15.14 4.08
N GLY A 140 -5.95 -15.40 2.84
CA GLY A 140 -6.43 -16.71 2.40
C GLY A 140 -5.37 -17.81 2.54
N LEU A 141 -4.10 -17.49 2.29
CA LEU A 141 -3.02 -18.45 2.42
C LEU A 141 -2.47 -18.56 3.84
N LYS A 142 -2.16 -17.43 4.51
CA LYS A 142 -1.51 -17.48 5.82
C LYS A 142 -2.45 -17.26 7.01
N GLY A 143 -3.67 -16.81 6.77
CA GLY A 143 -4.62 -16.40 7.80
C GLY A 143 -4.51 -14.91 8.13
N ASN A 144 -5.47 -14.42 8.89
CA ASN A 144 -5.61 -13.01 9.23
C ASN A 144 -4.34 -12.46 9.91
N VAL A 145 -3.87 -11.31 9.46
CA VAL A 145 -2.64 -10.69 10.01
C VAL A 145 -2.85 -10.10 11.41
N PHE A 146 -4.09 -9.78 11.76
CA PHE A 146 -4.45 -9.24 13.08
C PHE A 146 -4.86 -10.30 14.09
N ASP A 147 -4.98 -11.57 13.69
CA ASP A 147 -5.22 -12.72 14.56
C ASP A 147 -4.33 -13.89 14.14
N VAL A 148 -3.29 -14.11 14.92
CA VAL A 148 -2.32 -15.21 14.66
C VAL A 148 -2.91 -16.61 14.83
N HIS A 149 -4.06 -16.74 15.47
CA HIS A 149 -4.75 -18.02 15.66
C HIS A 149 -5.68 -18.37 14.49
N GLU A 150 -6.06 -17.38 13.69
CA GLU A 150 -6.82 -17.60 12.46
C GLU A 150 -5.91 -18.17 11.36
N LYS A 151 -6.16 -19.42 10.98
CA LYS A 151 -5.31 -20.17 10.06
C LYS A 151 -5.82 -20.05 8.63
N GLY A 152 -4.91 -19.78 7.69
CA GLY A 152 -5.15 -19.88 6.27
C GLY A 152 -4.82 -21.28 5.72
N PHE A 153 -4.90 -21.40 4.39
CA PHE A 153 -4.68 -22.66 3.67
C PHE A 153 -3.35 -23.35 4.03
N LEU A 154 -2.26 -22.59 4.13
CA LEU A 154 -0.92 -23.13 4.43
C LEU A 154 -0.80 -23.77 5.82
N PHE A 155 -1.74 -23.48 6.71
CA PHE A 155 -1.80 -24.03 8.06
C PHE A 155 -2.93 -25.08 8.21
N GLY A 156 -3.37 -25.66 7.10
CA GLY A 156 -4.34 -26.75 7.07
C GLY A 156 -5.79 -26.31 7.16
N CYS A 157 -6.10 -25.03 6.94
CA CYS A 157 -7.47 -24.56 6.85
C CYS A 157 -8.02 -24.79 5.43
N PHE A 158 -8.18 -26.07 5.06
CA PHE A 158 -8.81 -26.52 3.83
C PHE A 158 -10.03 -27.37 4.23
N ARG A 159 -11.24 -26.85 4.01
CA ARG A 159 -12.46 -27.40 4.57
C ARG A 159 -13.45 -27.95 3.51
N SER A 160 -13.34 -27.50 2.26
CA SER A 160 -14.31 -27.85 1.21
C SER A 160 -13.78 -27.61 -0.20
N GLU A 161 -14.55 -28.09 -1.22
CA GLU A 161 -14.28 -27.74 -2.62
C GLU A 161 -14.37 -26.23 -2.90
N GLU A 162 -15.15 -25.51 -2.11
CA GLU A 162 -15.26 -24.05 -2.18
C GLU A 162 -13.93 -23.39 -1.83
N ASP A 163 -13.22 -23.90 -0.82
CA ASP A 163 -11.87 -23.42 -0.48
C ASP A 163 -10.87 -23.64 -1.63
N GLN A 164 -11.04 -24.69 -2.43
CA GLN A 164 -10.21 -24.92 -3.60
C GLN A 164 -10.43 -23.84 -4.67
N ASN A 165 -11.67 -23.44 -4.89
CA ASN A 165 -12.00 -22.36 -5.84
C ASN A 165 -11.45 -21.01 -5.37
N TYR A 166 -11.51 -20.70 -4.06
CA TYR A 166 -10.89 -19.51 -3.50
C TYR A 166 -9.38 -19.54 -3.66
N LEU A 167 -8.72 -20.67 -3.38
CA LEU A 167 -7.28 -20.79 -3.55
C LEU A 167 -6.86 -20.57 -5.01
N GLN A 168 -7.59 -21.13 -5.98
CA GLN A 168 -7.33 -20.85 -7.39
C GLN A 168 -7.49 -19.37 -7.72
N SER A 169 -8.56 -18.73 -7.24
CA SER A 169 -8.79 -17.30 -7.41
C SER A 169 -7.64 -16.47 -6.85
N TYR A 170 -7.16 -16.79 -5.65
CA TYR A 170 -6.04 -16.08 -5.02
C TYR A 170 -4.75 -16.20 -5.83
N ILE A 171 -4.39 -17.43 -6.25
CA ILE A 171 -3.19 -17.68 -7.06
C ILE A 171 -3.25 -16.92 -8.40
N MET A 172 -4.43 -16.84 -8.99
CA MET A 172 -4.66 -16.10 -10.24
C MET A 172 -4.69 -14.57 -10.05
N GLY A 173 -4.48 -14.05 -8.84
CA GLY A 173 -4.43 -12.63 -8.54
C GLY A 173 -5.77 -12.03 -8.12
N SER A 174 -6.67 -12.82 -7.55
CA SER A 174 -8.00 -12.38 -7.07
C SER A 174 -8.75 -11.54 -8.12
N LEU A 175 -8.85 -12.06 -9.34
CA LEU A 175 -9.50 -11.37 -10.46
C LEU A 175 -11.02 -11.30 -10.29
N ARG A 176 -11.65 -10.19 -10.69
CA ARG A 176 -13.10 -9.97 -10.60
C ARG A 176 -13.94 -11.00 -11.31
N GLN A 177 -13.46 -11.52 -12.44
CA GLN A 177 -14.15 -12.60 -13.17
C GLN A 177 -14.27 -13.90 -12.38
N PHE A 178 -13.50 -14.04 -11.29
CA PHE A 178 -13.53 -15.16 -10.34
C PHE A 178 -13.96 -14.75 -8.94
N GLY A 179 -14.66 -13.62 -8.81
CA GLY A 179 -15.15 -13.10 -7.54
C GLY A 179 -14.15 -12.31 -6.70
N GLY A 180 -13.00 -11.96 -7.27
CA GLY A 180 -11.95 -11.19 -6.60
C GLY A 180 -12.08 -9.67 -6.78
N GLN A 181 -10.98 -8.95 -6.60
CA GLN A 181 -10.93 -7.50 -6.48
C GLN A 181 -10.33 -6.80 -7.71
N TYR A 182 -9.56 -7.50 -8.54
CA TYR A 182 -8.75 -6.89 -9.59
C TYR A 182 -9.29 -7.10 -11.00
N LEU A 183 -9.22 -6.06 -11.83
CA LEU A 183 -9.57 -6.15 -13.25
C LEU A 183 -8.52 -6.93 -14.05
N ASN A 184 -7.25 -6.82 -13.64
CA ASN A 184 -6.12 -7.38 -14.36
C ASN A 184 -5.13 -8.00 -13.36
N SER A 185 -4.52 -9.13 -13.71
CA SER A 185 -3.49 -9.76 -12.88
C SER A 185 -2.26 -8.88 -12.64
N ALA A 186 -1.93 -7.97 -13.57
CA ALA A 186 -0.88 -6.98 -13.39
C ALA A 186 -1.19 -5.93 -12.30
N HIS A 187 -2.44 -5.84 -11.85
CA HIS A 187 -2.83 -4.95 -10.74
C HIS A 187 -2.75 -5.65 -9.37
N SER A 188 -2.50 -6.95 -9.33
CA SER A 188 -2.46 -7.74 -8.10
C SER A 188 -1.03 -8.06 -7.69
N VAL A 189 -0.62 -7.59 -6.52
CA VAL A 189 0.65 -7.98 -5.91
C VAL A 189 0.39 -9.07 -4.89
N ASN A 190 0.57 -10.32 -5.30
CA ASN A 190 0.48 -11.46 -4.41
C ASN A 190 1.68 -11.50 -3.46
N TYR A 191 1.44 -11.60 -2.16
CA TYR A 191 2.49 -11.63 -1.15
C TYR A 191 2.06 -12.39 0.10
N LEU A 192 3.01 -12.90 0.86
CA LEU A 192 2.77 -13.55 2.16
C LEU A 192 3.31 -12.72 3.33
N GLU A 193 4.33 -11.90 3.07
CA GLU A 193 4.92 -10.99 4.05
C GLU A 193 5.44 -9.72 3.39
N CYS A 194 5.57 -8.67 4.18
CA CYS A 194 6.24 -7.42 3.83
C CYS A 194 6.96 -6.89 5.09
N HIS A 195 7.29 -5.61 5.14
CA HIS A 195 7.89 -4.98 6.32
C HIS A 195 6.90 -4.78 7.48
N ASP A 196 5.58 -4.96 7.24
CA ASP A 196 4.53 -4.88 8.25
C ASP A 196 4.14 -6.26 8.76
N ASN A 197 3.75 -6.33 10.05
CA ASN A 197 3.32 -7.54 10.72
C ASN A 197 4.43 -8.60 10.85
N HIS A 198 4.04 -9.80 11.33
CA HIS A 198 4.97 -10.91 11.49
C HIS A 198 5.48 -11.42 10.16
N THR A 199 6.77 -11.79 10.11
CA THR A 199 7.31 -12.52 8.98
C THR A 199 6.57 -13.84 8.79
N PHE A 200 6.64 -14.41 7.59
CA PHE A 200 6.04 -15.73 7.36
C PHE A 200 6.71 -16.80 8.23
N GLY A 201 8.02 -16.70 8.44
CA GLY A 201 8.75 -17.59 9.34
C GLY A 201 8.26 -17.53 10.79
N ASP A 202 8.02 -16.33 11.32
CA ASP A 202 7.47 -16.19 12.68
C ASP A 202 6.03 -16.69 12.76
N ARG A 203 5.22 -16.44 11.73
CA ARG A 203 3.87 -16.98 11.67
C ARG A 203 3.85 -18.51 11.72
N VAL A 204 4.75 -19.18 10.97
CA VAL A 204 4.90 -20.65 11.02
C VAL A 204 5.26 -21.12 12.42
N ARG A 205 6.18 -20.44 13.08
CA ARG A 205 6.64 -20.81 14.42
C ARG A 205 5.55 -20.63 15.49
N ILE A 206 4.81 -19.53 15.44
CA ILE A 206 3.68 -19.27 16.35
C ILE A 206 2.58 -20.31 16.13
N THR A 207 2.14 -20.48 14.88
CA THR A 207 1.03 -21.38 14.52
C THR A 207 1.38 -22.84 14.78
N GLY A 208 2.65 -23.22 14.67
CA GLY A 208 3.18 -24.53 15.03
C GLY A 208 3.39 -24.76 16.52
N GLY A 209 3.20 -23.72 17.34
CA GLY A 209 3.39 -23.81 18.80
C GLY A 209 4.85 -23.85 19.25
N PHE A 210 5.80 -23.49 18.36
CA PHE A 210 7.24 -23.51 18.70
C PHE A 210 7.67 -22.29 19.52
N ILE A 211 6.98 -21.17 19.38
CA ILE A 211 7.19 -19.94 20.15
C ILE A 211 5.84 -19.30 20.48
N LYS A 212 5.80 -18.47 21.53
CA LYS A 212 4.65 -17.61 21.80
C LYS A 212 4.78 -16.33 20.99
N GLU A 213 3.65 -15.75 20.63
CA GLU A 213 3.62 -14.44 19.94
C GLU A 213 4.36 -13.36 20.74
N THR A 214 4.22 -13.40 22.08
CA THR A 214 4.89 -12.48 23.01
C THR A 214 6.42 -12.56 23.00
N ASP A 215 6.98 -13.63 22.46
CA ASP A 215 8.43 -13.84 22.41
C ASP A 215 9.03 -13.25 21.12
N ILE A 216 8.18 -12.74 20.23
CA ILE A 216 8.62 -12.03 19.05
C ILE A 216 8.87 -10.58 19.43
N ILE A 217 10.13 -10.19 19.33
CA ILE A 217 10.51 -8.78 19.49
C ILE A 217 9.95 -8.01 18.30
N ASN A 218 9.06 -7.09 18.55
CA ASN A 218 8.63 -6.13 17.54
C ASN A 218 9.84 -5.24 17.20
N ASN A 219 10.44 -5.51 16.07
CA ASN A 219 11.50 -4.66 15.50
C ASN A 219 10.90 -3.49 14.73
#